data_05d5266b9fdf72bd4cdc32742ba63aa8
#
_entry.id   05d5266b9fdf72bd4cdc32742ba63aa8
#
_cell.length_a   1.000
_cell.length_b   1.000
_cell.length_c   1.000
_cell.angle_alpha   90.00
_cell.angle_beta   90.00
_cell.angle_gamma   90.00
#
_symmetry.space_group_name_H-M   'P 1'
#
loop_
_entity.id
_entity.type
_entity.pdbx_description
1 polymer ?
#
loop_
_entity_poly.entity_id
_entity_poly.type
_entity_poly.pdbx_seq_one_letter_code
_entity_poly.pdbx_strand_id
1 'polypeptide(L)'
;SKHALGMAIDINPLMNPYVREDGYFPKNATEYLERDITLCKGEHKDKMIHKKDMAYKIFKRNGFLWGGDWEDCKDYQHFYMK
;
A
#
# COMPACT_ATOMS: atom_id res chain seq x y z
N SER A 1 -0.96 -4.79 -19.18
CA SER A 1 -0.54 -4.10 -17.95
C SER A 1 0.46 -4.96 -17.19
N LYS A 2 1.15 -4.36 -16.25
CA LYS A 2 2.12 -5.10 -15.44
C LYS A 2 1.46 -6.16 -14.58
N HIS A 3 0.23 -5.92 -14.14
CA HIS A 3 -0.55 -6.93 -13.41
C HIS A 3 -0.77 -8.18 -14.25
N ALA A 4 -1.16 -8.00 -15.51
CA ALA A 4 -1.42 -9.12 -16.41
C ALA A 4 -0.15 -9.94 -16.69
N LEU A 5 1.02 -9.32 -16.62
CA LEU A 5 2.30 -9.97 -16.84
C LEU A 5 2.92 -10.53 -15.55
N GLY A 6 2.23 -10.42 -14.41
CA GLY A 6 2.76 -10.83 -13.12
C GLY A 6 3.85 -9.91 -12.58
N MET A 7 3.97 -8.69 -13.11
CA MET A 7 4.99 -7.72 -12.71
C MET A 7 4.47 -6.68 -11.72
N ALA A 8 3.22 -6.81 -11.27
CA ALA A 8 2.62 -5.95 -10.26
C ALA A 8 1.60 -6.74 -9.45
N ILE A 9 1.44 -6.38 -8.20
CA ILE A 9 0.51 -7.02 -7.28
C ILE A 9 -0.05 -5.99 -6.32
N ASP A 10 -1.34 -6.10 -5.98
CA ASP A 10 -1.99 -5.27 -4.97
C ASP A 10 -2.34 -6.13 -3.77
N ILE A 11 -2.02 -5.63 -2.58
CA ILE A 11 -2.19 -6.37 -1.32
C ILE A 11 -3.14 -5.62 -0.40
N ASN A 12 -4.21 -6.29 0.02
CA ASN A 12 -5.18 -5.78 0.99
C ASN A 12 -5.59 -4.33 0.73
N PRO A 13 -6.29 -4.04 -0.39
CA PRO A 13 -6.60 -2.65 -0.78
C PRO A 13 -7.31 -1.83 0.29
N LEU A 14 -8.23 -2.43 1.06
CA LEU A 14 -8.95 -1.70 2.10
C LEU A 14 -8.00 -1.13 3.16
N MET A 15 -7.07 -1.93 3.65
CA MET A 15 -6.11 -1.51 4.65
C MET A 15 -4.90 -0.78 4.05
N ASN A 16 -4.81 -0.74 2.73
CA ASN A 16 -3.69 -0.11 2.01
C ASN A 16 -4.23 0.68 0.83
N PRO A 17 -4.91 1.80 1.11
CA PRO A 17 -5.61 2.53 0.04
C PRO A 17 -4.66 3.20 -0.94
N TYR A 18 -5.20 3.51 -2.12
CA TYR A 18 -4.58 4.39 -3.08
C TYR A 18 -5.04 5.81 -2.75
N VAL A 19 -4.10 6.67 -2.41
CA VAL A 19 -4.37 8.04 -1.97
C VAL A 19 -3.83 9.02 -3.00
N ARG A 20 -4.72 9.87 -3.52
CA ARG A 20 -4.40 10.92 -4.47
C ARG A 20 -4.77 12.29 -3.89
N GLU A 21 -4.37 13.35 -4.56
CA GLU A 21 -4.70 14.71 -4.18
C GLU A 21 -6.21 14.93 -4.09
N ASP A 22 -6.97 14.33 -5.01
CA ASP A 22 -8.42 14.52 -5.12
C ASP A 22 -9.26 13.45 -4.43
N GLY A 23 -8.63 12.50 -3.74
CA GLY A 23 -9.38 11.45 -3.03
C GLY A 23 -8.59 10.19 -2.82
N TYR A 24 -9.31 9.14 -2.44
CA TYR A 24 -8.69 7.86 -2.13
C TYR A 24 -9.61 6.70 -2.51
N PHE A 25 -9.02 5.52 -2.70
CA PHE A 25 -9.72 4.29 -3.03
C PHE A 25 -9.15 3.12 -2.24
N PRO A 26 -9.99 2.21 -1.71
CA PRO A 26 -11.46 2.26 -1.74
C PRO A 26 -12.02 3.35 -0.82
N LYS A 27 -13.25 3.78 -1.08
CA LYS A 27 -13.87 4.90 -0.35
C LYS A 27 -14.12 4.59 1.13
N ASN A 28 -14.25 3.33 1.48
CA ASN A 28 -14.44 2.90 2.87
C ASN A 28 -13.12 2.69 3.63
N ALA A 29 -12.00 3.13 3.07
CA ALA A 29 -10.68 2.99 3.69
C ALA A 29 -10.29 4.18 4.57
N THR A 30 -11.25 5.01 4.98
CA THR A 30 -10.99 6.27 5.71
C THR A 30 -10.07 6.07 6.92
N GLU A 31 -10.32 5.03 7.71
CA GLU A 31 -9.52 4.76 8.92
C GLU A 31 -8.07 4.43 8.60
N TYR A 32 -7.79 3.93 7.39
CA TYR A 32 -6.47 3.50 6.97
C TYR A 32 -5.69 4.59 6.24
N LEU A 33 -6.23 5.81 6.18
CA LEU A 33 -5.48 6.98 5.72
C LEU A 33 -4.40 7.37 6.74
N GLU A 34 -4.65 7.09 8.02
CA GLU A 34 -3.65 7.25 9.06
C GLU A 34 -2.68 6.08 9.00
N ARG A 35 -1.46 6.35 8.53
CA ARG A 35 -0.47 5.30 8.31
C ARG A 35 0.45 5.04 9.49
N ASP A 36 0.35 5.82 10.54
CA ASP A 36 1.02 5.52 11.80
C ASP A 36 0.18 4.46 12.52
N ILE A 37 0.71 3.26 12.61
CA ILE A 37 -0.02 2.12 13.16
C ILE A 37 -0.43 2.33 14.63
N THR A 38 0.29 3.19 15.33
CA THR A 38 -0.04 3.50 16.73
C THR A 38 -1.23 4.45 16.86
N LEU A 39 -1.54 5.20 15.80
CA LEU A 39 -2.64 6.17 15.77
C LEU A 39 -3.83 5.67 14.97
N CYS A 40 -3.64 4.72 14.07
CA CYS A 40 -4.70 4.18 13.24
C CYS A 40 -5.72 3.43 14.10
N LYS A 41 -7.00 3.72 13.87
CA LYS A 41 -8.12 3.09 14.59
C LYS A 41 -8.78 1.98 13.79
N GLY A 42 -8.22 1.62 12.65
CA GLY A 42 -8.75 0.55 11.84
C GLY A 42 -8.65 -0.80 12.53
N GLU A 43 -9.71 -1.61 12.42
CA GLU A 43 -9.78 -2.92 13.06
C GLU A 43 -8.71 -3.88 12.55
N HIS A 44 -8.33 -3.73 11.29
CA HIS A 44 -7.35 -4.60 10.64
C HIS A 44 -6.02 -3.89 10.36
N LYS A 45 -5.62 -3.00 11.24
CA LYS A 45 -4.39 -2.22 11.05
C LYS A 45 -3.13 -3.07 10.99
N ASP A 46 -3.18 -4.28 11.53
CA ASP A 46 -2.09 -5.25 11.42
C ASP A 46 -1.80 -5.69 9.99
N LYS A 47 -2.73 -5.44 9.06
CA LYS A 47 -2.58 -5.75 7.64
C LYS A 47 -2.12 -4.56 6.79
N MET A 48 -1.84 -3.44 7.44
CA MET A 48 -1.27 -2.27 6.77
C MET A 48 0.19 -2.51 6.43
N ILE A 49 0.59 -2.06 5.24
CA ILE A 49 1.97 -2.19 4.78
C ILE A 49 2.77 -0.96 5.19
N HIS A 50 3.96 -1.16 5.74
CA HIS A 50 4.89 -0.10 6.08
C HIS A 50 6.33 -0.60 5.90
N LYS A 51 7.30 0.32 5.98
CA LYS A 51 8.69 0.00 5.65
C LYS A 51 9.35 -1.00 6.61
N LYS A 52 8.81 -1.21 7.79
CA LYS A 52 9.32 -2.20 8.75
C LYS A 52 8.64 -3.55 8.62
N ASP A 53 7.65 -3.63 7.73
CA ASP A 53 6.84 -4.82 7.53
C ASP A 53 7.63 -5.91 6.80
N MET A 54 7.38 -7.16 7.18
CA MET A 54 8.03 -8.30 6.53
C MET A 54 7.67 -8.37 5.05
N ALA A 55 6.41 -8.11 4.69
CA ALA A 55 5.98 -8.12 3.30
C ALA A 55 6.76 -7.09 2.48
N TYR A 56 6.88 -5.86 2.99
CA TYR A 56 7.66 -4.81 2.32
C TYR A 56 9.10 -5.26 2.09
N LYS A 57 9.73 -5.80 3.13
CA LYS A 57 11.13 -6.23 3.05
C LYS A 57 11.34 -7.35 2.03
N ILE A 58 10.42 -8.33 1.99
CA ILE A 58 10.50 -9.45 1.06
C ILE A 58 10.37 -8.95 -0.38
N PHE A 59 9.35 -8.12 -0.66
CA PHE A 59 9.15 -7.60 -2.01
C PHE A 59 10.33 -6.73 -2.46
N LYS A 60 10.83 -5.86 -1.60
CA LYS A 60 12.00 -5.02 -1.94
C LYS A 60 13.23 -5.87 -2.23
N ARG A 61 13.46 -6.89 -1.44
CA ARG A 61 14.59 -7.81 -1.64
C ARG A 61 14.51 -8.51 -2.99
N ASN A 62 13.31 -8.74 -3.48
CA ASN A 62 13.07 -9.42 -4.76
C ASN A 62 12.90 -8.46 -5.94
N GLY A 63 13.31 -7.21 -5.77
CA GLY A 63 13.34 -6.24 -6.87
C GLY A 63 12.06 -5.46 -7.10
N PHE A 64 11.06 -5.60 -6.22
CA PHE A 64 9.82 -4.85 -6.33
C PHE A 64 9.99 -3.45 -5.74
N LEU A 65 9.24 -2.50 -6.30
CA LEU A 65 9.09 -1.16 -5.75
C LEU A 65 7.69 -1.04 -5.15
N TRP A 66 7.51 -0.10 -4.23
CA TRP A 66 6.25 0.08 -3.50
C TRP A 66 5.64 1.44 -3.79
N GLY A 67 4.33 1.47 -4.12
CA GLY A 67 3.60 2.72 -4.37
C GLY A 67 3.48 3.61 -3.14
N GLY A 68 3.65 3.07 -1.94
CA GLY A 68 3.70 3.85 -0.71
C GLY A 68 4.94 4.72 -0.59
N ASP A 69 5.98 4.47 -1.40
CA ASP A 69 7.19 5.29 -1.46
C ASP A 69 7.06 6.47 -2.43
N TRP A 70 5.98 6.57 -3.19
CA TRP A 70 5.77 7.68 -4.12
C TRP A 70 5.59 9.00 -3.36
N GLU A 71 5.93 10.12 -3.99
CA GLU A 71 5.83 11.44 -3.37
C GLU A 71 4.50 12.16 -3.64
N ASP A 72 4.04 12.16 -4.90
CA ASP A 72 2.87 12.95 -5.28
C ASP A 72 1.55 12.29 -4.90
N CYS A 73 1.50 10.98 -4.98
CA CYS A 73 0.38 10.18 -4.51
C CYS A 73 0.93 8.93 -3.84
N LYS A 74 0.08 8.23 -3.11
CA LYS A 74 0.51 7.04 -2.38
C LYS A 74 -0.39 5.88 -2.75
N ASP A 75 0.17 4.82 -3.29
CA ASP A 75 -0.58 3.61 -3.57
C ASP A 75 -0.07 2.50 -2.65
N TYR A 76 -0.59 2.49 -1.43
CA TYR A 76 -0.07 1.63 -0.37
C TYR A 76 -0.26 0.15 -0.64
N GLN A 77 -1.22 -0.22 -1.50
CA GLN A 77 -1.46 -1.61 -1.85
C GLN A 77 -0.50 -2.15 -2.92
N HIS A 78 0.16 -1.26 -3.66
CA HIS A 78 0.75 -1.58 -4.96
C HIS A 78 2.24 -1.86 -4.86
N PHE A 79 2.64 -3.07 -5.25
CA PHE A 79 4.04 -3.44 -5.49
C PHE A 79 4.21 -3.72 -6.98
N TYR A 80 5.33 -3.31 -7.54
CA TYR A 80 5.57 -3.46 -8.98
C TYR A 80 7.06 -3.61 -9.27
N MET A 81 7.36 -4.21 -10.40
CA MET A 81 8.72 -4.28 -10.94
C MET A 81 8.88 -3.23 -12.02
N LYS A 82 10.04 -2.61 -12.02
CA LYS A 82 10.37 -1.61 -13.02
C LYS A 82 10.48 -2.21 -14.41
#